data_9190908bacb867816c644518edcc5547
#
_entry.id   9190908bacb867816c644518edcc5547
#
_cell.length_a   1.000
_cell.length_b   1.000
_cell.length_c   1.000
_cell.angle_alpha   90.00
_cell.angle_beta   90.00
_cell.angle_gamma   90.00
#
_symmetry.space_group_name_H-M   'P 1'
#
loop_
_entity.id
_entity.type
_entity.pdbx_description
1 polymer ?
#
loop_
_entity_poly.entity_id
_entity_poly.type
_entity_poly.pdbx_seq_one_letter_code
_entity_poly.pdbx_strand_id
1 'polypeptide(L)'
;MGVFAILLFMPFLFCAYFLARALRRKITNKILFLEFDEHTKNLAPRDFFYSIFKMEKTTKPFYYVMSFCVFAAGLGILVGGYFEYLRKLEFSAEYPNFGINPMYSTFISIASAILLFIVLAFALLLSMYLKNKENARISKMLDDLADCQLLNDAKEDFFNSDRVIETKIQMFSNIKLGDRYLFSIYFAYIIPYSQIENISLKKMPSLFGYYHYLEIIAKNSLHPVQIVFNKKEEAEKTIDFILTKSMSTSF
;
A
#
# COMPACT_ATOMS: atom_id res chain seq x y z
N MET A 1 -16.99 -26.31 -12.25
CA MET A 1 -16.02 -25.32 -12.78
C MET A 1 -15.64 -24.20 -11.80
N GLY A 2 -16.55 -23.64 -10.99
CA GLY A 2 -16.26 -22.50 -10.09
C GLY A 2 -15.11 -22.73 -9.07
N VAL A 3 -15.06 -23.90 -8.43
CA VAL A 3 -14.00 -24.22 -7.45
C VAL A 3 -12.62 -24.34 -8.12
N PHE A 4 -12.56 -24.87 -9.33
CA PHE A 4 -11.30 -24.99 -10.11
C PHE A 4 -10.76 -23.60 -10.51
N ALA A 5 -11.62 -22.66 -10.88
CA ALA A 5 -11.21 -21.30 -11.20
C ALA A 5 -10.64 -20.59 -9.96
N ILE A 6 -11.27 -20.75 -8.79
CA ILE A 6 -10.77 -20.19 -7.52
C ILE A 6 -9.40 -20.77 -7.16
N LEU A 7 -9.23 -22.09 -7.28
CA LEU A 7 -7.95 -22.76 -7.01
C LEU A 7 -6.83 -22.35 -7.95
N LEU A 8 -7.13 -22.04 -9.23
CA LEU A 8 -6.15 -21.53 -10.18
C LEU A 8 -5.77 -20.04 -9.92
N PHE A 9 -6.72 -19.21 -9.46
CA PHE A 9 -6.47 -17.79 -9.19
C PHE A 9 -5.73 -17.52 -7.89
N MET A 10 -5.92 -18.34 -6.86
CA MET A 10 -5.27 -18.15 -5.56
C MET A 10 -3.73 -18.13 -5.64
N PRO A 11 -3.04 -19.06 -6.33
CA PRO A 11 -1.59 -18.99 -6.49
C PRO A 11 -1.11 -17.70 -7.17
N PHE A 12 -1.85 -17.22 -8.19
CA PHE A 12 -1.52 -15.95 -8.86
C PHE A 12 -1.63 -14.75 -7.94
N LEU A 13 -2.66 -14.68 -7.11
CA LEU A 13 -2.82 -13.62 -6.11
C LEU A 13 -1.70 -13.67 -5.07
N PHE A 14 -1.33 -14.86 -4.61
CA PHE A 14 -0.18 -15.05 -3.71
C PHE A 14 1.13 -14.61 -4.38
N CYS A 15 1.41 -15.06 -5.60
CA CYS A 15 2.61 -14.63 -6.34
C CYS A 15 2.64 -13.10 -6.55
N ALA A 16 1.53 -12.49 -6.95
CA ALA A 16 1.44 -11.05 -7.12
C ALA A 16 1.68 -10.29 -5.81
N TYR A 17 1.13 -10.79 -4.69
CA TYR A 17 1.35 -10.23 -3.37
C TYR A 17 2.82 -10.30 -2.95
N PHE A 18 3.47 -11.46 -3.08
CA PHE A 18 4.88 -11.64 -2.72
C PHE A 18 5.80 -10.82 -3.61
N LEU A 19 5.51 -10.74 -4.90
CA LEU A 19 6.27 -9.91 -5.85
C LEU A 19 6.16 -8.41 -5.48
N ALA A 20 4.94 -7.92 -5.26
CA ALA A 20 4.71 -6.55 -4.83
C ALA A 20 5.45 -6.21 -3.52
N ARG A 21 5.43 -7.16 -2.57
CA ARG A 21 6.14 -7.04 -1.29
C ARG A 21 7.67 -6.99 -1.48
N ALA A 22 8.23 -7.88 -2.30
CA ALA A 22 9.67 -7.92 -2.56
C ALA A 22 10.15 -6.64 -3.26
N LEU A 23 9.42 -6.18 -4.28
CA LEU A 23 9.70 -4.92 -4.98
C LEU A 23 9.63 -3.73 -4.03
N ARG A 24 8.62 -3.68 -3.19
CA ARG A 24 8.45 -2.61 -2.20
C ARG A 24 9.61 -2.56 -1.22
N ARG A 25 10.01 -3.70 -0.64
CA ARG A 25 11.15 -3.78 0.26
C ARG A 25 12.43 -3.29 -0.41
N LYS A 26 12.68 -3.71 -1.64
CA LYS A 26 13.85 -3.28 -2.42
C LYS A 26 13.88 -1.77 -2.64
N ILE A 27 12.74 -1.16 -3.00
CA ILE A 27 12.65 0.28 -3.26
C ILE A 27 12.77 1.06 -1.93
N THR A 28 12.10 0.61 -0.87
CA THR A 28 12.21 1.25 0.44
C THR A 28 13.66 1.25 0.95
N ASN A 29 14.36 0.14 0.83
CA ASN A 29 15.78 0.08 1.22
C ASN A 29 16.65 1.04 0.40
N LYS A 30 16.45 1.12 -0.93
CA LYS A 30 17.15 2.09 -1.76
C LYS A 30 16.94 3.53 -1.31
N ILE A 31 15.71 3.88 -0.94
CA ILE A 31 15.36 5.21 -0.45
C ILE A 31 16.07 5.49 0.89
N LEU A 32 16.05 4.54 1.83
CA LEU A 32 16.61 4.71 3.16
C LEU A 32 18.13 4.80 3.15
N PHE A 33 18.80 4.00 2.31
CA PHE A 33 20.25 3.99 2.17
C PHE A 33 20.79 5.00 1.16
N LEU A 34 19.94 5.94 0.71
CA LEU A 34 20.30 7.04 -0.21
C LEU A 34 20.89 6.57 -1.54
N GLU A 35 20.52 5.38 -1.99
CA GLU A 35 20.93 4.83 -3.29
C GLU A 35 20.12 5.49 -4.43
N PHE A 36 20.22 6.82 -4.57
CA PHE A 36 19.59 7.59 -5.64
C PHE A 36 20.59 7.87 -6.77
N ASP A 37 20.03 7.93 -7.97
CA ASP A 37 20.73 8.53 -9.11
C ASP A 37 20.92 10.05 -8.89
N GLU A 38 21.97 10.62 -9.49
CA GLU A 38 22.30 12.05 -9.35
C GLU A 38 21.14 12.95 -9.78
N HIS A 39 20.41 12.54 -10.81
CA HIS A 39 19.23 13.28 -11.24
C HIS A 39 18.20 13.42 -10.12
N THR A 40 17.90 12.33 -9.41
CA THR A 40 16.93 12.36 -8.30
C THR A 40 17.43 13.22 -7.13
N LYS A 41 18.72 13.17 -6.82
CA LYS A 41 19.33 14.00 -5.76
C LYS A 41 19.22 15.50 -6.05
N ASN A 42 19.33 15.88 -7.32
CA ASN A 42 19.32 17.28 -7.76
C ASN A 42 17.92 17.86 -7.99
N LEU A 43 16.86 17.06 -7.85
CA LEU A 43 15.48 17.57 -7.94
C LEU A 43 15.21 18.65 -6.89
N ALA A 44 14.31 19.58 -7.21
CA ALA A 44 13.78 20.50 -6.21
C ALA A 44 13.22 19.71 -5.00
N PRO A 45 13.29 20.23 -3.76
CA PRO A 45 12.94 19.48 -2.55
C PRO A 45 11.55 18.85 -2.60
N ARG A 46 10.56 19.59 -3.12
CA ARG A 46 9.19 19.09 -3.32
C ARG A 46 9.15 17.88 -4.25
N ASP A 47 9.79 18.01 -5.41
CA ASP A 47 9.79 16.95 -6.43
C ASP A 47 10.63 15.75 -6.00
N PHE A 48 11.70 15.98 -5.26
CA PHE A 48 12.49 14.93 -4.61
C PHE A 48 11.59 14.08 -3.69
N PHE A 49 10.95 14.68 -2.68
CA PHE A 49 10.09 13.94 -1.76
C PHE A 49 8.89 13.32 -2.46
N TYR A 50 8.27 14.02 -3.41
CA TYR A 50 7.19 13.46 -4.19
C TYR A 50 7.64 12.22 -4.97
N SER A 51 8.85 12.24 -5.55
CA SER A 51 9.38 11.10 -6.32
C SER A 51 9.66 9.85 -5.48
N ILE A 52 10.04 10.02 -4.20
CA ILE A 52 10.35 8.92 -3.29
C ILE A 52 9.12 8.39 -2.54
N PHE A 53 8.15 9.26 -2.26
CA PHE A 53 6.93 8.90 -1.53
C PHE A 53 5.82 8.38 -2.46
N LYS A 54 5.79 8.83 -3.70
CA LYS A 54 4.78 8.43 -4.66
C LYS A 54 4.81 6.93 -4.89
N MET A 55 3.68 6.29 -4.62
CA MET A 55 3.56 4.83 -4.67
C MET A 55 3.59 4.22 -6.08
N GLU A 56 3.73 5.03 -7.13
CA GLU A 56 3.65 4.53 -8.51
C GLU A 56 4.72 3.51 -8.88
N LYS A 57 5.98 3.77 -8.51
CA LYS A 57 7.09 2.85 -8.83
C LYS A 57 6.92 1.46 -8.20
N THR A 58 6.30 1.42 -7.01
CA THR A 58 6.10 0.17 -6.26
C THR A 58 4.82 -0.56 -6.64
N THR A 59 3.78 0.18 -7.03
CA THR A 59 2.45 -0.37 -7.28
C THR A 59 2.17 -0.63 -8.76
N LYS A 60 2.84 0.08 -9.67
CA LYS A 60 2.63 -0.05 -11.11
C LYS A 60 2.74 -1.49 -11.64
N PRO A 61 3.77 -2.28 -11.31
CA PRO A 61 3.84 -3.69 -11.73
C PRO A 61 2.68 -4.53 -11.20
N PHE A 62 2.28 -4.29 -9.94
CA PHE A 62 1.15 -4.98 -9.33
C PHE A 62 -0.16 -4.67 -10.07
N TYR A 63 -0.42 -3.40 -10.42
CA TYR A 63 -1.62 -3.03 -11.18
C TYR A 63 -1.65 -3.64 -12.57
N TYR A 64 -0.52 -3.73 -13.27
CA TYR A 64 -0.47 -4.42 -14.57
C TYR A 64 -0.83 -5.89 -14.45
N VAL A 65 -0.25 -6.61 -13.48
CA VAL A 65 -0.55 -8.03 -13.25
C VAL A 65 -2.02 -8.20 -12.87
N MET A 66 -2.53 -7.41 -11.93
CA MET A 66 -3.94 -7.49 -11.51
C MET A 66 -4.92 -7.15 -12.64
N SER A 67 -4.63 -6.11 -13.44
CA SER A 67 -5.45 -5.76 -14.60
C SER A 67 -5.46 -6.87 -15.64
N PHE A 68 -4.31 -7.48 -15.90
CA PHE A 68 -4.22 -8.63 -16.79
C PHE A 68 -5.02 -9.82 -16.26
N CYS A 69 -4.92 -10.13 -14.96
CA CYS A 69 -5.70 -11.21 -14.34
C CYS A 69 -7.22 -10.95 -14.44
N VAL A 70 -7.66 -9.74 -14.17
CA VAL A 70 -9.08 -9.37 -14.29
C VAL A 70 -9.56 -9.48 -15.74
N PHE A 71 -8.76 -9.00 -16.70
CA PHE A 71 -9.08 -9.12 -18.13
C PHE A 71 -9.14 -10.60 -18.58
N ALA A 72 -8.14 -11.40 -18.22
CA ALA A 72 -8.11 -12.84 -18.55
C ALA A 72 -9.28 -13.60 -17.91
N ALA A 73 -9.65 -13.26 -16.67
CA ALA A 73 -10.83 -13.83 -16.01
C ALA A 73 -12.14 -13.48 -16.74
N GLY A 74 -12.30 -12.22 -17.16
CA GLY A 74 -13.44 -11.78 -17.94
C GLY A 74 -13.58 -12.53 -19.26
N LEU A 75 -12.48 -12.65 -20.01
CA LEU A 75 -12.44 -13.45 -21.25
C LEU A 75 -12.75 -14.93 -20.99
N GLY A 76 -12.18 -15.52 -19.93
CA GLY A 76 -12.44 -16.90 -19.55
C GLY A 76 -13.91 -17.16 -19.22
N ILE A 77 -14.58 -16.21 -18.55
CA ILE A 77 -16.03 -16.30 -18.27
C ILE A 77 -16.84 -16.22 -19.55
N LEU A 78 -16.50 -15.30 -20.46
CA LEU A 78 -17.23 -15.16 -21.73
C LEU A 78 -17.08 -16.41 -22.60
N VAL A 79 -15.86 -16.89 -22.81
CA VAL A 79 -15.56 -18.07 -23.61
C VAL A 79 -16.13 -19.35 -22.97
N GLY A 80 -15.88 -19.53 -21.67
CA GLY A 80 -16.39 -20.69 -20.92
C GLY A 80 -17.91 -20.71 -20.84
N GLY A 81 -18.53 -19.53 -20.65
CA GLY A 81 -19.98 -19.38 -20.66
C GLY A 81 -20.61 -19.70 -22.01
N TYR A 82 -19.93 -19.30 -23.11
CA TYR A 82 -20.37 -19.62 -24.46
C TYR A 82 -20.37 -21.15 -24.72
N PHE A 83 -19.27 -21.83 -24.39
CA PHE A 83 -19.20 -23.29 -24.55
C PHE A 83 -20.18 -24.03 -23.65
N GLU A 84 -20.37 -23.55 -22.41
CA GLU A 84 -21.38 -24.13 -21.51
C GLU A 84 -22.80 -23.93 -22.04
N TYR A 85 -23.09 -22.76 -22.64
CA TYR A 85 -24.36 -22.51 -23.30
C TYR A 85 -24.61 -23.46 -24.46
N LEU A 86 -23.64 -23.67 -25.35
CA LEU A 86 -23.77 -24.63 -26.48
C LEU A 86 -24.03 -26.05 -25.98
N ARG A 87 -23.30 -26.50 -24.96
CA ARG A 87 -23.52 -27.80 -24.34
C ARG A 87 -24.92 -27.97 -23.76
N LYS A 88 -25.45 -26.92 -23.12
CA LYS A 88 -26.80 -26.94 -22.57
C LYS A 88 -27.89 -26.89 -23.66
N LEU A 89 -27.59 -26.21 -24.76
CA LEU A 89 -28.47 -26.16 -25.92
C LEU A 89 -28.62 -27.55 -26.57
N GLU A 90 -27.48 -28.23 -26.81
CA GLU A 90 -27.44 -29.62 -27.32
C GLU A 90 -28.20 -30.55 -26.38
N PHE A 91 -27.97 -30.48 -25.07
CA PHE A 91 -28.66 -31.28 -24.07
C PHE A 91 -30.19 -31.05 -24.08
N SER A 92 -30.61 -29.80 -24.18
CA SER A 92 -32.05 -29.46 -24.21
C SER A 92 -32.76 -29.94 -25.49
N ALA A 93 -32.01 -29.99 -26.60
CA ALA A 93 -32.50 -30.55 -27.85
C ALA A 93 -32.64 -32.08 -27.82
N GLU A 94 -31.67 -32.77 -27.17
CA GLU A 94 -31.66 -34.21 -27.03
C GLU A 94 -32.75 -34.70 -26.02
N TYR A 95 -32.96 -33.91 -24.97
CA TYR A 95 -33.89 -34.26 -23.87
C TYR A 95 -34.96 -33.19 -23.62
N PRO A 96 -35.91 -32.99 -24.56
CA PRO A 96 -36.91 -31.89 -24.48
C PRO A 96 -37.85 -32.00 -23.27
N ASN A 97 -38.10 -33.22 -22.77
CA ASN A 97 -38.96 -33.50 -21.63
C ASN A 97 -38.45 -32.97 -20.29
N PHE A 98 -37.15 -32.62 -20.17
CA PHE A 98 -36.61 -32.05 -18.93
C PHE A 98 -36.89 -30.56 -18.74
N GLY A 99 -37.43 -29.85 -19.76
CA GLY A 99 -37.81 -28.46 -19.67
C GLY A 99 -36.67 -27.48 -19.26
N ILE A 100 -35.41 -27.82 -19.57
CA ILE A 100 -34.26 -27.04 -19.21
C ILE A 100 -34.15 -25.82 -20.12
N ASN A 101 -34.14 -24.63 -19.49
CA ASN A 101 -33.80 -23.39 -20.20
C ASN A 101 -32.24 -23.29 -20.27
N PRO A 102 -31.62 -23.39 -21.49
CA PRO A 102 -30.17 -23.39 -21.64
C PRO A 102 -29.53 -22.13 -21.10
N MET A 103 -30.12 -20.97 -21.33
CA MET A 103 -29.59 -19.68 -20.91
C MET A 103 -29.55 -19.56 -19.36
N TYR A 104 -30.68 -19.89 -18.71
CA TYR A 104 -30.78 -19.84 -17.26
C TYR A 104 -29.82 -20.85 -16.56
N SER A 105 -29.78 -22.08 -17.08
CA SER A 105 -28.91 -23.13 -16.58
C SER A 105 -27.42 -22.76 -16.73
N THR A 106 -27.03 -22.12 -17.85
CA THR A 106 -25.68 -21.61 -18.06
C THR A 106 -25.34 -20.52 -17.06
N PHE A 107 -26.24 -19.55 -16.87
CA PHE A 107 -26.02 -18.48 -15.93
C PHE A 107 -25.77 -19.00 -14.50
N ILE A 108 -26.55 -19.96 -14.03
CA ILE A 108 -26.34 -20.60 -12.72
C ILE A 108 -24.98 -21.30 -12.68
N SER A 109 -24.59 -22.00 -13.74
CA SER A 109 -23.31 -22.71 -13.79
C SER A 109 -22.08 -21.79 -13.68
N ILE A 110 -22.16 -20.56 -14.18
CA ILE A 110 -21.06 -19.58 -14.17
C ILE A 110 -21.23 -18.48 -13.13
N ALA A 111 -22.32 -18.47 -12.36
CA ALA A 111 -22.65 -17.39 -11.41
C ALA A 111 -21.54 -17.16 -10.37
N SER A 112 -20.92 -18.23 -9.85
CA SER A 112 -19.81 -18.13 -8.90
C SER A 112 -18.55 -17.49 -9.52
N ALA A 113 -18.29 -17.75 -10.79
CA ALA A 113 -17.17 -17.14 -11.52
C ALA A 113 -17.43 -15.66 -11.79
N ILE A 114 -18.66 -15.29 -12.13
CA ILE A 114 -19.09 -13.89 -12.31
C ILE A 114 -18.94 -13.14 -10.97
N LEU A 115 -19.41 -13.71 -9.87
CA LEU A 115 -19.28 -13.09 -8.55
C LEU A 115 -17.83 -12.84 -8.18
N LEU A 116 -16.95 -13.83 -8.38
CA LEU A 116 -15.52 -13.71 -8.14
C LEU A 116 -14.90 -12.59 -8.99
N PHE A 117 -15.26 -12.53 -10.28
CA PHE A 117 -14.81 -11.48 -11.20
C PHE A 117 -15.20 -10.09 -10.71
N ILE A 118 -16.46 -9.91 -10.29
CA ILE A 118 -16.95 -8.64 -9.74
C ILE A 118 -16.14 -8.23 -8.50
N VAL A 119 -15.88 -9.17 -7.57
CA VAL A 119 -15.08 -8.90 -6.37
C VAL A 119 -13.65 -8.49 -6.72
N LEU A 120 -13.00 -9.18 -7.67
CA LEU A 120 -11.64 -8.84 -8.12
C LEU A 120 -11.59 -7.48 -8.82
N ALA A 121 -12.53 -7.20 -9.70
CA ALA A 121 -12.62 -5.92 -10.39
C ALA A 121 -12.87 -4.77 -9.41
N PHE A 122 -13.76 -4.96 -8.44
CA PHE A 122 -14.02 -3.98 -7.39
C PHE A 122 -12.79 -3.74 -6.52
N ALA A 123 -12.08 -4.81 -6.09
CA ALA A 123 -10.86 -4.69 -5.31
C ALA A 123 -9.76 -3.92 -6.07
N LEU A 124 -9.63 -4.14 -7.38
CA LEU A 124 -8.70 -3.39 -8.24
C LEU A 124 -9.07 -1.90 -8.28
N LEU A 125 -10.33 -1.56 -8.55
CA LEU A 125 -10.80 -0.18 -8.58
C LEU A 125 -10.64 0.53 -7.25
N LEU A 126 -10.99 -0.15 -6.14
CA LEU A 126 -10.81 0.37 -4.79
C LEU A 126 -9.34 0.65 -4.49
N SER A 127 -8.44 -0.27 -4.85
CA SER A 127 -7.00 -0.09 -4.63
C SER A 127 -6.44 1.08 -5.43
N MET A 128 -6.92 1.32 -6.67
CA MET A 128 -6.54 2.48 -7.48
C MET A 128 -7.05 3.79 -6.86
N TYR A 129 -8.28 3.80 -6.36
CA TYR A 129 -8.87 4.94 -5.66
C TYR A 129 -8.05 5.30 -4.41
N LEU A 130 -7.74 4.30 -3.56
CA LEU A 130 -6.95 4.51 -2.34
C LEU A 130 -5.54 5.03 -2.65
N LYS A 131 -4.89 4.51 -3.71
CA LYS A 131 -3.60 5.02 -4.17
C LYS A 131 -3.68 6.50 -4.57
N ASN A 132 -4.70 6.87 -5.35
CA ASN A 132 -4.85 8.25 -5.80
C ASN A 132 -5.13 9.20 -4.63
N LYS A 133 -5.94 8.77 -3.66
CA LYS A 133 -6.21 9.49 -2.41
C LYS A 133 -4.92 9.70 -1.61
N GLU A 134 -4.09 8.67 -1.49
CA GLU A 134 -2.80 8.76 -0.78
C GLU A 134 -1.81 9.69 -1.50
N ASN A 135 -1.71 9.62 -2.83
CA ASN A 135 -0.89 10.55 -3.61
C ASN A 135 -1.34 12.00 -3.46
N ALA A 136 -2.66 12.26 -3.40
CA ALA A 136 -3.20 13.60 -3.15
C ALA A 136 -2.85 14.09 -1.73
N ARG A 137 -2.93 13.21 -0.72
CA ARG A 137 -2.50 13.50 0.65
C ARG A 137 -1.02 13.86 0.72
N ILE A 138 -0.17 13.08 0.04
CA ILE A 138 1.27 13.34 -0.03
C ILE A 138 1.54 14.71 -0.69
N SER A 139 0.88 15.01 -1.81
CA SER A 139 1.03 16.30 -2.48
C SER A 139 0.67 17.44 -1.54
N LYS A 140 -0.48 17.36 -0.87
CA LYS A 140 -0.92 18.38 0.08
C LYS A 140 0.06 18.57 1.24
N MET A 141 0.56 17.48 1.84
CA MET A 141 1.56 17.55 2.91
C MET A 141 2.84 18.28 2.43
N LEU A 142 3.28 18.00 1.20
CA LEU A 142 4.47 18.65 0.64
C LEU A 142 4.21 20.13 0.33
N ASP A 143 3.01 20.50 -0.11
CA ASP A 143 2.61 21.88 -0.35
C ASP A 143 2.58 22.65 0.98
N ASP A 144 1.96 22.08 2.03
CA ASP A 144 1.93 22.68 3.38
C ASP A 144 3.35 22.91 3.94
N LEU A 145 4.28 21.96 3.73
CA LEU A 145 5.68 22.11 4.16
C LEU A 145 6.45 23.12 3.29
N ALA A 146 6.12 23.25 2.01
CA ALA A 146 6.71 24.25 1.12
C ALA A 146 6.30 25.66 1.52
N ASP A 147 5.02 25.88 1.83
CA ASP A 147 4.48 27.16 2.28
C ASP A 147 5.13 27.62 3.60
N CYS A 148 5.48 26.67 4.47
CA CYS A 148 6.26 26.93 5.70
C CYS A 148 7.78 27.05 5.45
N GLN A 149 8.28 26.93 4.22
CA GLN A 149 9.71 26.94 3.85
C GLN A 149 10.54 25.83 4.51
N LEU A 150 9.92 24.75 4.96
CA LEU A 150 10.57 23.65 5.70
C LEU A 150 11.16 22.55 4.79
N LEU A 151 10.82 22.53 3.50
CA LEU A 151 11.23 21.44 2.60
C LEU A 151 12.74 21.39 2.29
N ASN A 152 13.41 22.55 2.22
CA ASN A 152 14.85 22.60 2.00
C ASN A 152 15.59 21.97 3.19
N ASP A 153 15.24 22.40 4.39
CA ASP A 153 15.79 21.88 5.63
C ASP A 153 15.49 20.40 5.81
N ALA A 154 14.27 19.97 5.46
CA ALA A 154 13.89 18.57 5.51
C ALA A 154 14.70 17.72 4.53
N LYS A 155 14.98 18.23 3.32
CA LYS A 155 15.80 17.52 2.34
C LYS A 155 17.24 17.38 2.83
N GLU A 156 17.83 18.45 3.36
CA GLU A 156 19.16 18.42 3.93
C GLU A 156 19.25 17.43 5.09
N ASP A 157 18.32 17.49 6.04
CA ASP A 157 18.25 16.59 7.20
C ASP A 157 18.04 15.14 6.76
N PHE A 158 17.27 14.88 5.70
CA PHE A 158 17.09 13.56 5.15
C PHE A 158 18.39 12.96 4.59
N PHE A 159 19.22 13.75 3.93
CA PHE A 159 20.53 13.30 3.42
C PHE A 159 21.58 13.13 4.51
N ASN A 160 21.58 13.99 5.51
CA ASN A 160 22.55 13.98 6.61
C ASN A 160 22.25 12.92 7.68
N SER A 161 21.04 12.38 7.69
CA SER A 161 20.63 11.41 8.69
C SER A 161 21.08 10.00 8.32
N ASP A 162 21.79 9.34 9.25
CA ASP A 162 22.20 7.93 9.12
C ASP A 162 21.34 6.97 9.96
N ARG A 163 20.45 7.49 10.79
CA ARG A 163 19.66 6.68 11.72
C ARG A 163 18.40 6.15 11.07
N VAL A 164 18.46 4.89 10.67
CA VAL A 164 17.30 4.14 10.14
C VAL A 164 16.82 3.14 11.19
N ILE A 165 15.53 3.14 11.49
CA ILE A 165 14.89 2.17 12.37
C ILE A 165 14.01 1.25 11.54
N GLU A 166 14.35 -0.04 11.55
CA GLU A 166 13.54 -1.07 10.93
C GLU A 166 12.40 -1.46 11.86
N THR A 167 11.16 -1.17 11.48
CA THR A 167 9.99 -1.55 12.29
C THR A 167 9.73 -3.06 12.30
N LYS A 168 10.40 -3.83 11.41
CA LYS A 168 10.28 -5.29 11.23
C LYS A 168 8.86 -5.80 10.96
N ILE A 169 7.91 -4.91 10.78
CA ILE A 169 6.55 -5.26 10.36
C ILE A 169 6.52 -5.22 8.85
N GLN A 170 6.18 -6.36 8.26
CA GLN A 170 6.32 -6.64 6.83
C GLN A 170 5.57 -5.69 5.89
N MET A 171 4.57 -4.98 6.39
CA MET A 171 3.74 -4.05 5.61
C MET A 171 3.98 -2.58 5.96
N PHE A 172 4.64 -2.29 7.07
CA PHE A 172 4.87 -0.94 7.56
C PHE A 172 6.36 -0.65 7.54
N SER A 173 6.68 0.57 7.20
CA SER A 173 8.01 0.90 6.75
C SER A 173 8.96 1.21 7.88
N ASN A 174 10.17 1.08 7.50
CA ASN A 174 11.30 1.67 8.15
C ASN A 174 11.13 3.20 8.21
N ILE A 175 11.50 3.78 9.33
CA ILE A 175 11.55 5.21 9.54
C ILE A 175 13.00 5.68 9.54
N LYS A 176 13.21 6.89 9.06
CA LYS A 176 14.49 7.58 9.12
C LYS A 176 14.36 8.74 10.11
N LEU A 177 15.28 8.81 11.05
CA LEU A 177 15.31 9.85 12.07
C LEU A 177 16.44 10.82 11.76
N GLY A 178 16.09 12.03 11.41
CA GLY A 178 17.00 13.14 11.23
C GLY A 178 17.28 13.88 12.54
N ASP A 179 17.99 14.97 12.45
CA ASP A 179 18.23 15.86 13.58
C ASP A 179 17.00 16.74 13.89
N ARG A 180 16.22 17.08 12.87
CA ARG A 180 15.08 17.99 12.96
C ARG A 180 13.75 17.36 12.54
N TYR A 181 13.80 16.26 11.77
CA TYR A 181 12.62 15.66 11.16
C TYR A 181 12.59 14.14 11.35
N LEU A 182 11.38 13.63 11.47
CA LEU A 182 11.06 12.21 11.31
C LEU A 182 10.53 11.97 9.90
N PHE A 183 11.07 10.96 9.22
CA PHE A 183 10.64 10.54 7.89
C PHE A 183 10.07 9.13 7.96
N SER A 184 8.82 8.98 7.56
CA SER A 184 8.21 7.66 7.33
C SER A 184 7.99 7.49 5.83
N ILE A 185 8.50 6.38 5.28
CA ILE A 185 8.43 6.12 3.83
C ILE A 185 7.08 5.49 3.47
N TYR A 186 6.54 4.68 4.35
CA TYR A 186 5.24 4.04 4.17
C TYR A 186 4.23 4.61 5.15
N PHE A 187 3.10 4.99 4.64
CA PHE A 187 2.37 6.16 5.08
C PHE A 187 3.35 7.33 5.12
N ALA A 188 3.62 7.86 3.92
CA ALA A 188 4.61 8.92 3.73
C ALA A 188 4.31 10.12 4.64
N TYR A 189 5.23 10.38 5.56
CA TYR A 189 5.18 11.54 6.46
C TYR A 189 6.55 12.17 6.60
N ILE A 190 6.55 13.49 6.66
CA ILE A 190 7.67 14.31 7.10
C ILE A 190 7.16 15.10 8.31
N ILE A 191 7.69 14.83 9.49
CA ILE A 191 7.22 15.44 10.73
C ILE A 191 8.36 16.21 11.38
N PRO A 192 8.32 17.55 11.38
CA PRO A 192 9.27 18.35 12.14
C PRO A 192 9.09 18.10 13.63
N TYR A 193 10.18 17.88 14.37
CA TYR A 193 10.08 17.66 15.82
C TYR A 193 9.48 18.84 16.56
N SER A 194 9.70 20.07 16.09
CA SER A 194 9.12 21.30 16.64
C SER A 194 7.59 21.37 16.53
N GLN A 195 7.00 20.61 15.64
CA GLN A 195 5.55 20.55 15.46
C GLN A 195 4.89 19.40 16.22
N ILE A 196 5.64 18.56 16.89
CA ILE A 196 5.08 17.47 17.70
C ILE A 196 4.53 18.04 18.99
N GLU A 197 3.25 17.82 19.23
CA GLU A 197 2.54 18.22 20.45
C GLU A 197 2.56 17.10 21.49
N ASN A 198 2.31 15.86 21.04
CA ASN A 198 2.27 14.70 21.92
C ASN A 198 2.75 13.43 21.22
N ILE A 199 3.45 12.59 21.98
CA ILE A 199 3.84 11.24 21.57
C ILE A 199 3.40 10.26 22.63
N SER A 200 2.70 9.23 22.23
CA SER A 200 2.27 8.16 23.13
C SER A 200 2.53 6.78 22.56
N LEU A 201 2.98 5.86 23.42
CA LEU A 201 3.13 4.45 23.08
C LEU A 201 1.84 3.70 23.40
N LYS A 202 1.25 3.08 22.40
CA LYS A 202 0.01 2.31 22.52
C LYS A 202 0.22 0.86 22.07
N LYS A 203 -0.71 -0.02 22.46
CA LYS A 203 -0.73 -1.43 22.08
C LYS A 203 -1.94 -1.70 21.19
N MET A 204 -1.74 -2.52 20.17
CA MET A 204 -2.78 -3.00 19.27
C MET A 204 -2.79 -4.54 19.28
N PRO A 205 -3.94 -5.20 19.51
CA PRO A 205 -4.02 -6.66 19.45
C PRO A 205 -3.74 -7.18 18.04
N SER A 206 -3.09 -8.33 17.97
CA SER A 206 -2.76 -9.05 16.74
C SER A 206 -3.14 -10.52 16.90
N LEU A 207 -3.24 -11.26 15.80
CA LEU A 207 -3.50 -12.71 15.80
C LEU A 207 -2.46 -13.52 16.59
N PHE A 208 -1.22 -13.01 16.73
CA PHE A 208 -0.10 -13.69 17.39
C PHE A 208 0.50 -12.89 18.56
N GLY A 209 -0.29 -12.00 19.20
CA GLY A 209 0.19 -11.18 20.31
C GLY A 209 -0.21 -9.71 20.20
N TYR A 210 0.74 -8.81 20.49
CA TYR A 210 0.50 -7.37 20.43
C TYR A 210 1.56 -6.70 19.56
N TYR A 211 1.11 -5.76 18.72
CA TYR A 211 1.99 -4.75 18.14
C TYR A 211 2.02 -3.51 19.02
N HIS A 212 3.13 -2.82 19.00
CA HIS A 212 3.28 -1.52 19.64
C HIS A 212 3.25 -0.45 18.57
N TYR A 213 2.58 0.65 18.81
CA TYR A 213 2.59 1.76 17.89
C TYR A 213 2.80 3.09 18.60
N LEU A 214 3.55 3.96 17.96
CA LEU A 214 3.66 5.34 18.36
C LEU A 214 2.51 6.11 17.73
N GLU A 215 1.80 6.82 18.55
CA GLU A 215 0.82 7.80 18.12
C GLU A 215 1.44 9.18 18.30
N ILE A 216 1.67 9.86 17.20
CA ILE A 216 2.28 11.18 17.15
C ILE A 216 1.19 12.18 16.77
N ILE A 217 0.94 13.15 17.61
CA ILE A 217 0.01 14.26 17.36
C ILE A 217 0.85 15.50 17.03
N ALA A 218 0.69 16.01 15.80
CA ALA A 218 1.32 17.27 15.39
C ALA A 218 0.34 18.42 15.54
N LYS A 219 0.84 19.61 15.88
CA LYS A 219 0.06 20.84 16.22
C LYS A 219 -1.00 21.22 15.18
N ASN A 220 -0.78 20.91 13.91
CA ASN A 220 -1.70 21.27 12.83
C ASN A 220 -2.35 20.04 12.16
N SER A 221 -2.25 18.86 12.76
CA SER A 221 -2.78 17.62 12.19
C SER A 221 -4.13 17.27 12.79
N LEU A 222 -5.13 17.09 11.93
CA LEU A 222 -6.46 16.60 12.33
C LEU A 222 -6.45 15.14 12.76
N HIS A 223 -5.45 14.37 12.36
CA HIS A 223 -5.35 12.94 12.64
C HIS A 223 -3.96 12.59 13.16
N PRO A 224 -3.87 11.73 14.19
CA PRO A 224 -2.59 11.26 14.68
C PRO A 224 -1.88 10.39 13.63
N VAL A 225 -0.57 10.55 13.54
CA VAL A 225 0.28 9.66 12.76
C VAL A 225 0.61 8.45 13.59
N GLN A 226 0.37 7.25 13.04
CA GLN A 226 0.63 5.98 13.73
C GLN A 226 1.80 5.26 13.07
N ILE A 227 2.84 4.97 13.85
CA ILE A 227 4.01 4.21 13.43
C ILE A 227 4.04 2.91 14.23
N VAL A 228 3.93 1.78 13.53
CA VAL A 228 3.79 0.47 14.16
C VAL A 228 5.15 -0.21 14.28
N PHE A 229 5.44 -0.80 15.45
CA PHE A 229 6.67 -1.51 15.77
C PHE A 229 6.36 -2.95 16.21
N ASN A 230 7.24 -3.87 15.84
CA ASN A 230 7.17 -5.25 16.31
C ASN A 230 7.64 -5.38 17.76
N LYS A 231 8.61 -4.58 18.18
CA LYS A 231 9.20 -4.63 19.51
C LYS A 231 8.94 -3.32 20.28
N LYS A 232 8.57 -3.46 21.55
CA LYS A 232 8.36 -2.33 22.47
C LYS A 232 9.63 -1.49 22.64
N GLU A 233 10.78 -2.14 22.82
CA GLU A 233 12.07 -1.48 23.02
C GLU A 233 12.48 -0.58 21.85
N GLU A 234 12.18 -0.95 20.61
CA GLU A 234 12.46 -0.14 19.43
C GLU A 234 11.57 1.10 19.39
N ALA A 235 10.30 0.97 19.81
CA ALA A 235 9.38 2.08 19.93
C ALA A 235 9.82 3.05 21.05
N GLU A 236 10.18 2.54 22.23
CA GLU A 236 10.68 3.34 23.36
C GLU A 236 11.95 4.11 22.99
N LYS A 237 12.95 3.46 22.37
CA LYS A 237 14.16 4.13 21.87
C LYS A 237 13.87 5.23 20.86
N THR A 238 12.82 5.04 20.05
CA THR A 238 12.40 6.05 19.08
C THR A 238 11.76 7.25 19.78
N ILE A 239 10.92 7.03 20.81
CA ILE A 239 10.35 8.11 21.64
C ILE A 239 11.47 8.91 22.29
N ASP A 240 12.38 8.23 23.00
CA ASP A 240 13.46 8.90 23.73
C ASP A 240 14.31 9.77 22.80
N PHE A 241 14.59 9.26 21.58
CA PHE A 241 15.32 10.04 20.60
C PHE A 241 14.54 11.30 20.17
N ILE A 242 13.25 11.14 19.80
CA ILE A 242 12.41 12.26 19.35
C ILE A 242 12.29 13.31 20.48
N LEU A 243 12.05 12.88 21.72
CA LEU A 243 11.91 13.80 22.85
C LEU A 243 13.22 14.55 23.11
N THR A 244 14.37 13.87 23.07
CA THR A 244 15.68 14.50 23.23
C THR A 244 15.91 15.58 22.17
N LYS A 245 15.57 15.29 20.91
CA LYS A 245 15.75 16.24 19.81
C LYS A 245 14.72 17.38 19.85
N SER A 246 13.46 17.10 20.21
CA SER A 246 12.43 18.15 20.35
C SER A 246 12.77 19.18 21.42
N MET A 247 13.38 18.75 22.53
CA MET A 247 13.85 19.66 23.58
C MET A 247 15.04 20.52 23.12
N SER A 248 15.95 19.96 22.30
CA SER A 248 17.13 20.67 21.79
C SER A 248 16.80 21.70 20.71
N THR A 249 15.65 21.56 20.02
CA THR A 249 15.20 22.49 18.96
C THR A 249 14.31 23.63 19.50
N SER A 250 13.99 23.62 20.82
CA SER A 250 13.15 24.64 21.46
C SER A 250 13.97 25.82 22.04
N PHE A 251 15.28 25.81 21.85
CA PHE A 251 16.21 26.90 22.17
C PHE A 251 16.81 27.50 20.90
#